data_af54654b1b71e9fae30e2d008fa9171f
#
_entry.id   af54654b1b71e9fae30e2d008fa9171f
#
_cell.length_a   1.000
_cell.length_b   1.000
_cell.length_c   1.000
_cell.angle_alpha   90.00
_cell.angle_beta   90.00
_cell.angle_gamma   90.00
#
_symmetry.space_group_name_H-M   'P 1'
#
loop_
_entity.id
_entity.type
_entity.pdbx_description
1 polymer ?
#
loop_
_entity_poly.entity_id
_entity_poly.type
_entity_poly.pdbx_seq_one_letter_code
_entity_poly.pdbx_strand_id
1 'polypeptide(L)'
;MSEAAPAGLKKMRLGILLSGRGSNFLAIAESIRAKRLKGAEIAVVISNVAGAEGLRKARELGLETVVLVSKGRKREEHDADVIACLKAHGAELVCLAGYMRLLSPQFVAAFPHRILNIHPSLLPAFPGLDAQEQAFNYGVKVTGCTVHFVDEELDHGAIVVQRAIPVLDTDDAHSLAERILREEHQAYTEAVARVAGGEYEVKGRRYVKKQGHGRGIRD
;
A
#
# COMPACT_ATOMS: atom_id res chain seq x y z
N MET A 1 -26.32 -7.51 36.50
CA MET A 1 -26.47 -6.80 35.21
C MET A 1 -25.11 -6.81 34.54
N SER A 2 -24.93 -7.66 33.55
CA SER A 2 -23.65 -7.83 32.83
C SER A 2 -23.55 -6.72 31.78
N GLU A 3 -22.60 -5.81 31.96
CA GLU A 3 -22.29 -4.76 31.02
C GLU A 3 -21.61 -5.44 29.78
N ALA A 4 -22.29 -5.43 28.65
CA ALA A 4 -21.74 -5.95 27.40
C ALA A 4 -20.54 -5.08 27.01
N ALA A 5 -19.36 -5.69 26.87
CA ALA A 5 -18.18 -5.04 26.35
C ALA A 5 -18.48 -4.37 24.99
N PRO A 6 -17.97 -3.13 24.73
CA PRO A 6 -18.24 -2.46 23.48
C PRO A 6 -17.76 -3.31 22.30
N ALA A 7 -18.64 -3.55 21.33
CA ALA A 7 -18.34 -4.27 20.10
C ALA A 7 -17.09 -3.64 19.46
N GLY A 8 -16.00 -4.39 19.39
CA GLY A 8 -14.74 -3.92 18.82
C GLY A 8 -14.98 -3.42 17.40
N LEU A 9 -14.50 -2.23 17.09
CA LEU A 9 -14.56 -1.66 15.75
C LEU A 9 -14.05 -2.70 14.73
N LYS A 10 -14.88 -3.03 13.73
CA LYS A 10 -14.53 -3.97 12.65
C LYS A 10 -13.23 -3.46 12.01
N LYS A 11 -12.20 -4.29 12.02
CA LYS A 11 -10.92 -3.97 11.39
C LYS A 11 -11.00 -4.20 9.88
N MET A 12 -10.38 -3.32 9.11
CA MET A 12 -10.19 -3.51 7.67
C MET A 12 -9.19 -4.64 7.41
N ARG A 13 -9.56 -5.61 6.63
CA ARG A 13 -8.75 -6.79 6.30
C ARG A 13 -7.83 -6.50 5.12
N LEU A 14 -6.51 -6.56 5.35
CA LEU A 14 -5.49 -6.25 4.34
C LEU A 14 -5.03 -7.52 3.62
N GLY A 15 -5.02 -7.48 2.29
CA GLY A 15 -4.26 -8.41 1.45
C GLY A 15 -2.95 -7.76 1.03
N ILE A 16 -1.82 -8.33 1.42
CA ILE A 16 -0.50 -7.80 1.06
C ILE A 16 0.05 -8.55 -0.14
N LEU A 17 0.48 -7.83 -1.17
CA LEU A 17 1.20 -8.42 -2.32
C LEU A 17 2.65 -7.95 -2.31
N LEU A 18 3.59 -8.89 -2.44
CA LEU A 18 5.02 -8.60 -2.49
C LEU A 18 5.78 -9.56 -3.42
N SER A 19 6.98 -9.14 -3.88
CA SER A 19 7.86 -9.97 -4.73
C SER A 19 9.23 -10.21 -4.13
N GLY A 20 9.63 -9.48 -3.08
CA GLY A 20 10.99 -9.49 -2.54
C GLY A 20 11.07 -9.35 -1.03
N ARG A 21 11.90 -8.41 -0.55
CA ARG A 21 12.24 -8.19 0.88
C ARG A 21 11.03 -7.87 1.77
N GLY A 22 10.01 -7.18 1.23
CA GLY A 22 8.80 -6.85 1.94
C GLY A 22 8.96 -5.83 3.07
N SER A 23 9.90 -4.88 2.98
CA SER A 23 10.16 -3.89 4.03
C SER A 23 8.94 -3.03 4.35
N ASN A 24 8.20 -2.58 3.34
CA ASN A 24 6.95 -1.85 3.51
C ASN A 24 5.85 -2.69 4.18
N PHE A 25 5.75 -3.99 3.80
CA PHE A 25 4.88 -4.94 4.50
C PHE A 25 5.23 -5.03 5.99
N LEU A 26 6.52 -5.16 6.33
CA LEU A 26 6.97 -5.26 7.71
C LEU A 26 6.64 -4.01 8.53
N ALA A 27 6.78 -2.83 7.94
CA ALA A 27 6.40 -1.57 8.59
C ALA A 27 4.90 -1.54 8.95
N ILE A 28 4.04 -2.00 8.04
CA ILE A 28 2.59 -2.15 8.29
C ILE A 28 2.34 -3.17 9.41
N ALA A 29 2.94 -4.37 9.33
CA ALA A 29 2.76 -5.45 10.30
C ALA A 29 3.21 -5.04 11.69
N GLU A 30 4.37 -4.38 11.81
CA GLU A 30 4.88 -3.87 13.08
C GLU A 30 3.98 -2.77 13.65
N SER A 31 3.45 -1.88 12.81
CA SER A 31 2.54 -0.82 13.25
C SER A 31 1.23 -1.38 13.80
N ILE A 32 0.70 -2.45 13.19
CA ILE A 32 -0.47 -3.19 13.70
C ILE A 32 -0.14 -3.84 15.05
N ARG A 33 0.98 -4.57 15.14
CA ARG A 33 1.42 -5.25 16.37
C ARG A 33 1.65 -4.28 17.53
N ALA A 34 2.26 -3.13 17.24
CA ALA A 34 2.50 -2.06 18.22
C ALA A 34 1.23 -1.22 18.52
N LYS A 35 0.07 -1.58 17.97
CA LYS A 35 -1.22 -0.89 18.15
C LYS A 35 -1.21 0.58 17.71
N ARG A 36 -0.26 0.99 16.87
CA ARG A 36 -0.26 2.31 16.21
C ARG A 36 -1.30 2.34 15.08
N LEU A 37 -1.44 1.26 14.33
CA LEU A 37 -2.47 1.06 13.31
C LEU A 37 -3.57 0.12 13.85
N LYS A 38 -4.60 0.70 14.48
CA LYS A 38 -5.65 -0.05 15.20
C LYS A 38 -6.79 -0.54 14.31
N GLY A 39 -7.06 0.19 13.22
CA GLY A 39 -8.23 -0.04 12.35
C GLY A 39 -8.02 -1.10 11.26
N ALA A 40 -6.90 -1.82 11.25
CA ALA A 40 -6.57 -2.80 10.22
C ALA A 40 -5.98 -4.09 10.80
N GLU A 41 -6.07 -5.17 10.03
CA GLU A 41 -5.42 -6.45 10.29
C GLU A 41 -4.97 -7.08 8.97
N ILE A 42 -3.86 -7.83 8.97
CA ILE A 42 -3.39 -8.54 7.77
C ILE A 42 -4.14 -9.87 7.68
N ALA A 43 -4.90 -10.05 6.59
CA ALA A 43 -5.65 -11.26 6.32
C ALA A 43 -4.80 -12.32 5.61
N VAL A 44 -3.94 -11.88 4.68
CA VAL A 44 -3.06 -12.76 3.91
C VAL A 44 -1.88 -11.97 3.34
N VAL A 45 -0.72 -12.61 3.24
CA VAL A 45 0.46 -12.13 2.52
C VAL A 45 0.71 -13.04 1.32
N ILE A 46 0.63 -12.50 0.12
CA ILE A 46 0.78 -13.26 -1.13
C ILE A 46 2.07 -12.82 -1.83
N SER A 47 2.83 -13.77 -2.34
CA SER A 47 3.96 -13.47 -3.22
C SER A 47 3.87 -14.23 -4.53
N ASN A 48 4.29 -13.56 -5.61
CA ASN A 48 4.50 -14.18 -6.91
C ASN A 48 5.87 -14.84 -7.06
N VAL A 49 6.72 -14.78 -6.02
CA VAL A 49 8.06 -15.37 -5.95
C VAL A 49 8.14 -16.28 -4.73
N ALA A 50 8.37 -17.59 -4.95
CA ALA A 50 8.36 -18.59 -3.88
C ALA A 50 9.43 -18.34 -2.80
N GLY A 51 10.59 -17.83 -3.17
CA GLY A 51 11.72 -17.52 -2.28
C GLY A 51 11.71 -16.10 -1.71
N ALA A 52 10.62 -15.35 -1.83
CA ALA A 52 10.56 -13.99 -1.33
C ALA A 52 10.83 -13.92 0.18
N GLU A 53 11.80 -13.10 0.59
CA GLU A 53 12.17 -12.93 2.00
C GLU A 53 10.99 -12.43 2.85
N GLY A 54 10.14 -11.55 2.27
CA GLY A 54 8.94 -11.06 2.91
C GLY A 54 7.97 -12.17 3.33
N LEU A 55 7.84 -13.26 2.53
CA LEU A 55 7.04 -14.43 2.94
C LEU A 55 7.62 -15.18 4.13
N ARG A 56 8.95 -15.34 4.18
CA ARG A 56 9.61 -15.95 5.34
C ARG A 56 9.31 -15.15 6.61
N LYS A 57 9.49 -13.85 6.53
CA LYS A 57 9.20 -12.93 7.64
C LYS A 57 7.71 -12.94 8.03
N ALA A 58 6.80 -13.04 7.07
CA ALA A 58 5.36 -13.15 7.35
C ALA A 58 5.03 -14.42 8.16
N ARG A 59 5.62 -15.57 7.80
CA ARG A 59 5.47 -16.83 8.54
C ARG A 59 6.02 -16.73 9.96
N GLU A 60 7.17 -16.08 10.13
CA GLU A 60 7.76 -15.85 11.46
C GLU A 60 6.87 -14.97 12.37
N LEU A 61 6.06 -14.09 11.75
CA LEU A 61 5.04 -13.30 12.44
C LEU A 61 3.72 -14.04 12.67
N GLY A 62 3.61 -15.32 12.26
CA GLY A 62 2.39 -16.12 12.37
C GLY A 62 1.27 -15.69 11.41
N LEU A 63 1.60 -14.97 10.33
CA LEU A 63 0.63 -14.51 9.35
C LEU A 63 0.37 -15.57 8.28
N GLU A 64 -0.86 -15.59 7.76
CA GLU A 64 -1.24 -16.46 6.64
C GLU A 64 -0.48 -16.04 5.38
N THR A 65 0.11 -17.03 4.68
CA THR A 65 0.96 -16.78 3.52
C THR A 65 0.60 -17.70 2.36
N VAL A 66 0.54 -17.13 1.16
CA VAL A 66 0.27 -17.88 -0.07
C VAL A 66 1.32 -17.57 -1.12
N VAL A 67 1.75 -18.59 -1.87
CA VAL A 67 2.65 -18.45 -3.01
C VAL A 67 1.86 -18.73 -4.28
N LEU A 68 1.77 -17.73 -5.15
CA LEU A 68 1.18 -17.84 -6.47
C LEU A 68 2.24 -17.44 -7.50
N VAL A 69 3.03 -18.42 -7.95
CA VAL A 69 4.16 -18.16 -8.85
C VAL A 69 3.67 -17.61 -10.18
N SER A 70 4.25 -16.48 -10.60
CA SER A 70 3.86 -15.79 -11.84
C SER A 70 4.75 -16.09 -13.04
N LYS A 71 5.92 -16.70 -12.82
CA LYS A 71 6.89 -17.01 -13.90
C LYS A 71 6.25 -17.95 -14.93
N GLY A 72 6.29 -17.55 -16.20
CA GLY A 72 5.74 -18.34 -17.30
C GLY A 72 4.23 -18.29 -17.45
N ARG A 73 3.51 -17.47 -16.66
CA ARG A 73 2.06 -17.32 -16.74
C ARG A 73 1.65 -16.01 -17.39
N LYS A 74 0.54 -16.03 -18.11
CA LYS A 74 -0.11 -14.80 -18.58
C LYS A 74 -0.56 -13.97 -17.39
N ARG A 75 -0.54 -12.65 -17.56
CA ARG A 75 -0.90 -11.71 -16.49
C ARG A 75 -2.31 -11.95 -15.98
N GLU A 76 -3.25 -12.04 -16.88
CA GLU A 76 -4.68 -12.19 -16.59
C GLU A 76 -5.00 -13.48 -15.82
N GLU A 77 -4.36 -14.59 -16.20
CA GLU A 77 -4.52 -15.89 -15.54
C GLU A 77 -3.96 -15.89 -14.12
N HIS A 78 -2.78 -15.30 -13.95
CA HIS A 78 -2.17 -15.16 -12.63
C HIS A 78 -2.98 -14.22 -11.73
N ASP A 79 -3.43 -13.09 -12.27
CA ASP A 79 -4.22 -12.12 -11.53
C ASP A 79 -5.58 -12.69 -11.10
N ALA A 80 -6.21 -13.55 -11.91
CA ALA A 80 -7.44 -14.23 -11.54
C ALA A 80 -7.26 -15.10 -10.28
N ASP A 81 -6.15 -15.83 -10.17
CA ASP A 81 -5.84 -16.63 -8.97
C ASP A 81 -5.56 -15.74 -7.75
N VAL A 82 -4.83 -14.63 -7.94
CA VAL A 82 -4.56 -13.68 -6.85
C VAL A 82 -5.87 -13.04 -6.36
N ILE A 83 -6.76 -12.62 -7.26
CA ILE A 83 -8.09 -12.09 -6.93
C ILE A 83 -8.90 -13.11 -6.14
N ALA A 84 -8.95 -14.36 -6.61
CA ALA A 84 -9.67 -15.44 -5.94
C ALA A 84 -9.13 -15.68 -4.52
N CYS A 85 -7.80 -15.72 -4.37
CA CYS A 85 -7.13 -15.88 -3.10
C CYS A 85 -7.43 -14.72 -2.13
N LEU A 86 -7.33 -13.47 -2.58
CA LEU A 86 -7.65 -12.28 -1.78
C LEU A 86 -9.11 -12.30 -1.30
N LYS A 87 -10.05 -12.63 -2.19
CA LYS A 87 -11.48 -12.74 -1.85
C LYS A 87 -11.76 -13.87 -0.86
N ALA A 88 -11.14 -15.03 -1.03
CA ALA A 88 -11.26 -16.15 -0.11
C ALA A 88 -10.79 -15.82 1.31
N HIS A 89 -9.77 -14.96 1.45
CA HIS A 89 -9.29 -14.47 2.73
C HIS A 89 -10.04 -13.21 3.21
N GLY A 90 -11.06 -12.76 2.50
CA GLY A 90 -11.87 -11.59 2.86
C GLY A 90 -11.08 -10.29 2.87
N ALA A 91 -10.08 -10.13 1.99
CA ALA A 91 -9.33 -8.88 1.87
C ALA A 91 -10.23 -7.74 1.40
N GLU A 92 -10.23 -6.63 2.13
CA GLU A 92 -11.02 -5.43 1.85
C GLU A 92 -10.16 -4.30 1.26
N LEU A 93 -8.84 -4.35 1.48
CA LEU A 93 -7.85 -3.43 0.93
C LEU A 93 -6.61 -4.22 0.50
N VAL A 94 -6.17 -4.04 -0.73
CA VAL A 94 -4.94 -4.64 -1.26
C VAL A 94 -3.79 -3.64 -1.14
N CYS A 95 -2.66 -4.08 -0.59
CA CYS A 95 -1.47 -3.27 -0.43
C CYS A 95 -0.32 -3.86 -1.27
N LEU A 96 0.12 -3.15 -2.30
CA LEU A 96 1.28 -3.53 -3.11
C LEU A 96 2.55 -3.08 -2.39
N ALA A 97 3.22 -4.01 -1.71
CA ALA A 97 4.42 -3.75 -0.91
C ALA A 97 5.68 -4.26 -1.61
N GLY A 98 6.05 -3.64 -2.72
CA GLY A 98 7.11 -4.10 -3.61
C GLY A 98 6.68 -5.29 -4.46
N TYR A 99 5.49 -5.22 -5.03
CA TYR A 99 4.98 -6.21 -6.00
C TYR A 99 5.39 -5.84 -7.41
N MET A 100 6.34 -6.60 -7.97
CA MET A 100 7.00 -6.30 -9.25
C MET A 100 6.22 -6.83 -10.45
N ARG A 101 4.92 -6.52 -10.54
CA ARG A 101 4.06 -6.83 -11.68
C ARG A 101 3.05 -5.73 -11.90
N LEU A 102 2.77 -5.44 -13.16
CA LEU A 102 1.60 -4.64 -13.53
C LEU A 102 0.33 -5.47 -13.34
N LEU A 103 -0.66 -4.88 -12.72
CA LEU A 103 -1.98 -5.49 -12.56
C LEU A 103 -2.77 -5.41 -13.87
N SER A 104 -3.62 -6.40 -14.12
CA SER A 104 -4.55 -6.37 -15.24
C SER A 104 -5.74 -5.44 -14.95
N PRO A 105 -6.45 -4.92 -15.98
CA PRO A 105 -7.69 -4.18 -15.78
C PRO A 105 -8.72 -4.94 -14.96
N GLN A 106 -8.79 -6.27 -15.13
CA GLN A 106 -9.65 -7.15 -14.35
C GLN A 106 -9.32 -7.09 -12.85
N PHE A 107 -8.03 -7.00 -12.49
CA PHE A 107 -7.60 -6.89 -11.10
C PHE A 107 -8.06 -5.56 -10.51
N VAL A 108 -7.83 -4.46 -11.22
CA VAL A 108 -8.23 -3.12 -10.79
C VAL A 108 -9.76 -3.04 -10.61
N ALA A 109 -10.51 -3.59 -11.56
CA ALA A 109 -11.97 -3.65 -11.49
C ALA A 109 -12.50 -4.52 -10.33
N ALA A 110 -11.74 -5.54 -9.90
CA ALA A 110 -12.12 -6.40 -8.78
C ALA A 110 -12.02 -5.71 -7.41
N PHE A 111 -11.21 -4.64 -7.29
CA PHE A 111 -10.97 -3.88 -6.07
C PHE A 111 -10.98 -2.36 -6.31
N PRO A 112 -12.12 -1.78 -6.76
CA PRO A 112 -12.19 -0.37 -7.16
C PRO A 112 -11.91 0.54 -5.95
N HIS A 113 -10.92 1.43 -6.06
CA HIS A 113 -10.41 2.29 -4.98
C HIS A 113 -10.04 1.51 -3.70
N ARG A 114 -9.54 0.28 -3.88
CA ARG A 114 -9.13 -0.62 -2.79
C ARG A 114 -7.77 -1.27 -3.04
N ILE A 115 -6.95 -0.69 -3.91
CA ILE A 115 -5.57 -1.11 -4.14
C ILE A 115 -4.68 0.09 -3.86
N LEU A 116 -3.78 -0.03 -2.90
CA LEU A 116 -2.74 0.96 -2.61
C LEU A 116 -1.40 0.49 -3.16
N ASN A 117 -0.65 1.43 -3.74
CA ASN A 117 0.74 1.25 -4.11
C ASN A 117 1.60 2.31 -3.43
N ILE A 118 2.85 1.97 -3.14
CA ILE A 118 3.90 2.91 -2.73
C ILE A 118 4.88 3.10 -3.86
N HIS A 119 5.12 4.35 -4.25
CA HIS A 119 6.04 4.74 -5.30
C HIS A 119 7.12 5.67 -4.74
N PRO A 120 8.42 5.41 -5.02
CA PRO A 120 9.53 6.14 -4.40
C PRO A 120 9.88 7.45 -5.11
N SER A 121 8.87 8.23 -5.47
CA SER A 121 9.01 9.61 -5.93
C SER A 121 7.81 10.47 -5.51
N LEU A 122 7.89 11.76 -5.72
CA LEU A 122 6.76 12.69 -5.58
C LEU A 122 5.96 12.72 -6.88
N LEU A 123 5.04 11.76 -7.08
CA LEU A 123 4.18 11.72 -8.27
C LEU A 123 3.47 13.07 -8.50
N PRO A 124 3.35 13.53 -9.74
CA PRO A 124 3.56 12.80 -10.99
C PRO A 124 5.02 12.80 -11.51
N ALA A 125 6.01 13.25 -10.74
CA ALA A 125 7.40 13.19 -11.16
C ALA A 125 7.94 11.75 -11.07
N PHE A 126 8.77 11.35 -12.04
CA PHE A 126 9.51 10.09 -12.08
C PHE A 126 8.62 8.83 -11.88
N PRO A 127 7.59 8.61 -12.73
CA PRO A 127 6.82 7.37 -12.70
C PRO A 127 7.66 6.18 -13.21
N GLY A 128 7.22 4.96 -12.90
CA GLY A 128 7.85 3.74 -13.39
C GLY A 128 9.00 3.25 -12.51
N LEU A 129 9.93 2.51 -13.12
CA LEU A 129 11.03 1.86 -12.41
C LEU A 129 12.16 2.84 -12.05
N ASP A 130 12.93 2.49 -11.02
CA ASP A 130 14.16 3.19 -10.60
C ASP A 130 13.98 4.70 -10.35
N ALA A 131 12.81 5.09 -9.85
CA ALA A 131 12.43 6.49 -9.65
C ALA A 131 13.40 7.28 -8.76
N GLN A 132 14.03 6.63 -7.76
CA GLN A 132 15.06 7.25 -6.92
C GLN A 132 16.30 7.61 -7.74
N GLU A 133 16.76 6.70 -8.59
CA GLU A 133 17.92 6.92 -9.47
C GLU A 133 17.59 7.98 -10.52
N GLN A 134 16.38 7.95 -11.09
CA GLN A 134 15.92 8.99 -12.01
C GLN A 134 15.96 10.38 -11.33
N ALA A 135 15.44 10.52 -10.12
CA ALA A 135 15.40 11.76 -9.37
C ALA A 135 16.82 12.26 -9.04
N PHE A 136 17.71 11.36 -8.61
CA PHE A 136 19.10 11.66 -8.33
C PHE A 136 19.84 12.17 -9.57
N ASN A 137 19.77 11.40 -10.68
CA ASN A 137 20.46 11.74 -11.94
C ASN A 137 19.90 13.01 -12.60
N TYR A 138 18.61 13.30 -12.39
CA TYR A 138 18.01 14.56 -12.86
C TYR A 138 18.54 15.78 -12.10
N GLY A 139 19.03 15.59 -10.87
CA GLY A 139 19.56 16.65 -10.02
C GLY A 139 18.50 17.45 -9.29
N VAL A 140 17.34 16.86 -8.96
CA VAL A 140 16.32 17.53 -8.15
C VAL A 140 16.85 17.84 -6.75
N LYS A 141 16.35 18.88 -6.12
CA LYS A 141 16.72 19.26 -4.74
C LYS A 141 15.74 18.72 -3.69
N VAL A 142 14.57 18.26 -4.13
CA VAL A 142 13.54 17.64 -3.27
C VAL A 142 12.96 16.44 -4.00
N THR A 143 12.84 15.33 -3.31
CA THR A 143 12.18 14.09 -3.76
C THR A 143 11.40 13.48 -2.60
N GLY A 144 10.99 12.21 -2.69
CA GLY A 144 10.26 11.57 -1.62
C GLY A 144 9.52 10.32 -2.07
N CYS A 145 8.35 10.08 -1.48
CA CYS A 145 7.51 8.94 -1.84
C CYS A 145 6.03 9.33 -1.90
N THR A 146 5.26 8.53 -2.62
CA THR A 146 3.82 8.69 -2.82
C THR A 146 3.11 7.39 -2.56
N VAL A 147 2.10 7.38 -1.68
CA VAL A 147 1.10 6.32 -1.60
C VAL A 147 -0.13 6.78 -2.35
N HIS A 148 -0.57 5.96 -3.30
CA HIS A 148 -1.70 6.28 -4.16
C HIS A 148 -2.59 5.05 -4.38
N PHE A 149 -3.84 5.28 -4.77
CA PHE A 149 -4.66 4.21 -5.29
C PHE A 149 -4.18 3.81 -6.67
N VAL A 150 -4.27 2.52 -6.97
CA VAL A 150 -3.96 2.00 -8.30
C VAL A 150 -5.22 2.08 -9.17
N ASP A 151 -5.05 2.63 -10.37
CA ASP A 151 -6.02 2.61 -11.47
C ASP A 151 -5.43 1.87 -12.69
N GLU A 152 -6.00 2.05 -13.86
CA GLU A 152 -5.57 1.36 -15.08
C GLU A 152 -4.28 1.95 -15.69
N GLU A 153 -3.90 3.19 -15.29
CA GLU A 153 -2.70 3.86 -15.76
C GLU A 153 -1.56 3.69 -14.74
N LEU A 154 -0.31 3.66 -15.26
CA LEU A 154 0.87 3.47 -14.42
C LEU A 154 1.09 4.69 -13.50
N ASP A 155 1.16 4.43 -12.18
CA ASP A 155 1.45 5.43 -11.14
C ASP A 155 0.58 6.70 -11.21
N HIS A 156 -0.68 6.54 -11.65
CA HIS A 156 -1.57 7.65 -12.00
C HIS A 156 -2.65 7.91 -10.96
N GLY A 157 -3.15 6.93 -10.26
CA GLY A 157 -4.32 7.02 -9.40
C GLY A 157 -4.27 8.07 -8.28
N ALA A 158 -5.40 8.26 -7.60
CA ALA A 158 -5.56 9.30 -6.58
C ALA A 158 -4.55 9.17 -5.43
N ILE A 159 -3.83 10.25 -5.14
CA ILE A 159 -2.80 10.29 -4.10
C ILE A 159 -3.44 10.34 -2.71
N VAL A 160 -2.97 9.46 -1.82
CA VAL A 160 -3.43 9.36 -0.42
C VAL A 160 -2.49 10.08 0.53
N VAL A 161 -1.18 9.84 0.39
CA VAL A 161 -0.11 10.45 1.20
C VAL A 161 1.10 10.71 0.32
N GLN A 162 1.74 11.85 0.51
CA GLN A 162 3.08 12.13 -0.01
C GLN A 162 3.98 12.60 1.13
N ARG A 163 5.24 12.16 1.11
CA ARG A 163 6.29 12.63 2.02
C ARG A 163 7.50 13.07 1.23
N ALA A 164 7.94 14.30 1.49
CA ALA A 164 9.05 14.94 0.79
C ALA A 164 10.30 14.95 1.68
N ILE A 165 11.45 14.74 1.05
CA ILE A 165 12.77 14.90 1.68
C ILE A 165 13.70 15.73 0.79
N PRO A 166 14.64 16.49 1.36
CA PRO A 166 15.69 17.13 0.56
C PRO A 166 16.65 16.09 -0.01
N VAL A 167 17.18 16.33 -1.20
CA VAL A 167 18.36 15.63 -1.72
C VAL A 167 19.58 16.38 -1.22
N LEU A 168 20.44 15.69 -0.48
CA LEU A 168 21.64 16.29 0.11
C LEU A 168 22.81 16.24 -0.88
N ASP A 169 23.71 17.22 -0.80
CA ASP A 169 24.91 17.23 -1.65
C ASP A 169 25.86 16.04 -1.37
N THR A 170 25.66 15.37 -0.23
CA THR A 170 26.38 14.15 0.16
C THR A 170 25.68 12.87 -0.23
N ASP A 171 24.46 12.92 -0.80
CA ASP A 171 23.76 11.72 -1.25
C ASP A 171 24.41 11.16 -2.52
N ASP A 172 24.37 9.85 -2.62
CA ASP A 172 24.39 9.08 -3.86
C ASP A 172 23.02 8.43 -4.08
N ALA A 173 22.82 7.74 -5.19
CA ALA A 173 21.54 7.11 -5.50
C ALA A 173 21.13 6.08 -4.43
N HIS A 174 22.09 5.39 -3.80
CA HIS A 174 21.83 4.38 -2.78
C HIS A 174 21.41 5.02 -1.45
N SER A 175 22.16 5.99 -0.94
CA SER A 175 21.85 6.69 0.31
C SER A 175 20.54 7.44 0.22
N LEU A 176 20.23 8.05 -0.94
CA LEU A 176 18.95 8.68 -1.20
C LEU A 176 17.81 7.66 -1.15
N ALA A 177 17.97 6.50 -1.80
CA ALA A 177 16.97 5.44 -1.78
C ALA A 177 16.68 4.92 -0.35
N GLU A 178 17.70 4.76 0.49
CA GLU A 178 17.54 4.38 1.90
C GLU A 178 16.78 5.44 2.70
N ARG A 179 17.01 6.71 2.43
CA ARG A 179 16.30 7.81 3.09
C ARG A 179 14.83 7.86 2.65
N ILE A 180 14.56 7.69 1.36
CA ILE A 180 13.19 7.59 0.83
C ILE A 180 12.47 6.40 1.46
N LEU A 181 13.13 5.24 1.57
CA LEU A 181 12.53 4.02 2.15
C LEU A 181 12.04 4.24 3.59
N ARG A 182 12.74 5.03 4.40
CA ARG A 182 12.28 5.37 5.76
C ARG A 182 10.97 6.15 5.75
N GLU A 183 10.81 7.06 4.79
CA GLU A 183 9.57 7.80 4.60
C GLU A 183 8.45 6.92 4.03
N GLU A 184 8.79 5.99 3.13
CA GLU A 184 7.81 5.02 2.61
C GLU A 184 7.14 4.23 3.74
N HIS A 185 7.92 3.72 4.69
CA HIS A 185 7.41 2.95 5.83
C HIS A 185 6.37 3.74 6.64
N GLN A 186 6.61 5.05 6.84
CA GLN A 186 5.68 5.93 7.54
C GLN A 186 4.47 6.27 6.67
N ALA A 187 4.72 6.67 5.42
CA ALA A 187 3.67 7.07 4.48
C ALA A 187 2.68 5.93 4.23
N TYR A 188 3.17 4.70 4.07
CA TYR A 188 2.30 3.55 3.81
C TYR A 188 1.41 3.23 5.02
N THR A 189 1.99 3.21 6.21
CA THR A 189 1.22 3.01 7.45
C THR A 189 0.15 4.08 7.64
N GLU A 190 0.51 5.34 7.38
CA GLU A 190 -0.43 6.47 7.44
C GLU A 190 -1.56 6.33 6.39
N ALA A 191 -1.22 5.96 5.15
CA ALA A 191 -2.21 5.77 4.10
C ALA A 191 -3.20 4.66 4.44
N VAL A 192 -2.73 3.51 4.93
CA VAL A 192 -3.60 2.42 5.41
C VAL A 192 -4.51 2.91 6.54
N ALA A 193 -3.99 3.68 7.50
CA ALA A 193 -4.79 4.24 8.59
C ALA A 193 -5.89 5.17 8.08
N ARG A 194 -5.57 6.06 7.12
CA ARG A 194 -6.56 6.97 6.50
C ARG A 194 -7.68 6.22 5.78
N VAL A 195 -7.32 5.17 5.02
CA VAL A 195 -8.30 4.36 4.29
C VAL A 195 -9.15 3.53 5.26
N ALA A 196 -8.53 2.90 6.24
CA ALA A 196 -9.24 2.12 7.27
C ALA A 196 -10.17 2.97 8.14
N GLY A 197 -9.81 4.23 8.40
CA GLY A 197 -10.64 5.17 9.14
C GLY A 197 -11.93 5.57 8.42
N GLY A 198 -11.98 5.43 7.09
CA GLY A 198 -13.19 5.65 6.30
C GLY A 198 -13.69 7.11 6.23
N GLU A 199 -12.90 8.05 6.75
CA GLU A 199 -13.26 9.49 6.78
C GLU A 199 -13.04 10.21 5.45
N TYR A 200 -12.41 9.54 4.48
CA TYR A 200 -12.05 10.12 3.19
C TYR A 200 -12.73 9.36 2.05
N GLU A 201 -12.82 10.02 0.92
CA GLU A 201 -13.36 9.48 -0.34
C GLU A 201 -12.56 9.95 -1.55
N VAL A 202 -12.60 9.18 -2.63
CA VAL A 202 -12.00 9.57 -3.91
C VAL A 202 -13.01 10.40 -4.70
N LYS A 203 -12.61 11.62 -5.10
CA LYS A 203 -13.35 12.52 -6.00
C LYS A 203 -12.47 12.88 -7.20
N GLY A 204 -12.68 12.20 -8.32
CA GLY A 204 -11.77 12.27 -9.45
C GLY A 204 -10.38 11.79 -9.02
N ARG A 205 -9.36 12.61 -9.23
CA ARG A 205 -7.98 12.31 -8.80
C ARG A 205 -7.63 12.76 -7.38
N ARG A 206 -8.60 13.18 -6.58
CA ARG A 206 -8.35 13.70 -5.23
C ARG A 206 -8.91 12.75 -4.18
N TYR A 207 -8.11 12.48 -3.16
CA TYR A 207 -8.55 11.80 -1.95
C TYR A 207 -8.83 12.85 -0.88
N VAL A 208 -10.08 13.11 -0.61
CA VAL A 208 -10.53 14.25 0.19
C VAL A 208 -11.35 13.79 1.40
N LYS A 209 -11.29 14.55 2.47
CA LYS A 209 -12.11 14.29 3.65
C LYS A 209 -13.59 14.44 3.29
N LYS A 210 -14.41 13.46 3.69
CA LYS A 210 -15.87 13.52 3.51
C LYS A 210 -16.41 14.75 4.21
N GLN A 211 -17.28 15.49 3.52
CA GLN A 211 -18.01 16.56 4.17
C GLN A 211 -18.96 15.93 5.19
N GLY A 212 -18.78 16.25 6.47
CA GLY A 212 -19.73 15.86 7.51
C GLY A 212 -21.12 16.38 7.12
N HIS A 213 -22.14 15.55 7.22
CA HIS A 213 -23.51 16.03 7.18
C HIS A 213 -23.65 17.00 8.37
N GLY A 214 -23.60 18.29 8.10
CA GLY A 214 -23.88 19.32 9.10
C GLY A 214 -25.24 18.97 9.73
N ARG A 215 -25.25 18.74 11.03
CA ARG A 215 -26.51 18.80 11.76
C ARG A 215 -27.06 20.19 11.47
N GLY A 216 -28.11 20.25 10.64
CA GLY A 216 -28.83 21.50 10.42
C GLY A 216 -29.20 22.06 11.77
N ILE A 217 -28.63 23.21 12.08
CA ILE A 217 -29.15 24.05 13.12
C ILE A 217 -30.54 24.43 12.59
N ARG A 218 -31.57 23.87 13.19
CA ARG A 218 -32.94 24.36 13.01
C ARG A 218 -33.03 25.61 13.89
N ASP A 219 -33.13 26.75 13.24
CA ASP A 219 -33.57 27.99 13.86
C ASP A 219 -35.01 27.87 14.32
#